data_f5cead005198c2af61dfe61170fd951f
#
_entry.id   f5cead005198c2af61dfe61170fd951f
#
_cell.length_a   1.000
_cell.length_b   1.000
_cell.length_c   1.000
_cell.angle_alpha   90.00
_cell.angle_beta   90.00
_cell.angle_gamma   90.00
#
_symmetry.space_group_name_H-M   'P 1'
#
loop_
_entity.id
_entity.type
_entity.pdbx_description
1 polymer ?
#
loop_
_entity_poly.entity_id
_entity_poly.type
_entity_poly.pdbx_seq_one_letter_code
_entity_poly.pdbx_strand_id
1 'polypeptide(L)'
;MTSQRLDDFRQEIPGWTVISLGVLFGLQLIRVLLSSLVGYLRDSQGMDALNLAPLALGIFATSFLAGLLRRAAGPRLAIWITGGGLGLVRLAEQVSTSPSLDLVLSASGVALFLLSIPIFLAVTRAGGMEGTTRFGFAFLLGVALDAAIHIGARTLDLSWQPGILPIGIIALLVAGLFGALSIHTREIDSEAASDTSWRRSLALTALGPWLFLQLLVYQNVARVSALTGWETPAAGALVVLGNALGLAAAVWMIRRSLNPPVTATVCGLLLTGSLIYAEPTSIPAVLLLLAGQILSFLLAMLLFGALGQDVTGTGLGRTTVAHGGGQILFILFVFLYYVSYDMTLGFRAPTLLPVAALFVGVGAVVSTARRSEPHARWASYWAAVAVLVLLIVPLALALAWNRLETIQPDPTNRSVRVIDYNLHNGFNTDGRLDME
;
A
#
# COMPACT_ATOMS: atom_id res chain seq x y z
N MET A 1 -15.78 -30.20 -2.88
CA MET A 1 -14.94 -29.43 -3.82
C MET A 1 -14.52 -30.39 -4.92
N THR A 2 -14.78 -30.14 -6.20
CA THR A 2 -14.36 -31.04 -7.30
C THR A 2 -12.84 -30.92 -7.48
N SER A 3 -12.18 -31.99 -7.95
CA SER A 3 -10.72 -32.03 -8.19
C SER A 3 -10.24 -30.85 -9.05
N GLN A 4 -11.00 -30.50 -10.07
CA GLN A 4 -10.72 -29.37 -10.97
C GLN A 4 -10.65 -28.03 -10.22
N ARG A 5 -11.50 -27.79 -9.23
CA ARG A 5 -11.45 -26.57 -8.39
C ARG A 5 -10.22 -26.51 -7.49
N LEU A 6 -9.69 -27.67 -7.07
CA LEU A 6 -8.46 -27.73 -6.28
C LEU A 6 -7.22 -27.45 -7.14
N ASP A 7 -7.24 -27.87 -8.40
CA ASP A 7 -6.13 -27.64 -9.33
C ASP A 7 -6.09 -26.17 -9.80
N ASP A 8 -7.24 -25.59 -10.14
CA ASP A 8 -7.36 -24.14 -10.42
C ASP A 8 -6.86 -23.31 -9.23
N PHE A 9 -7.20 -23.75 -8.01
CA PHE A 9 -6.78 -23.13 -6.77
C PHE A 9 -5.25 -23.14 -6.56
N ARG A 10 -4.60 -24.26 -6.82
CA ARG A 10 -3.14 -24.42 -6.67
C ARG A 10 -2.35 -23.56 -7.65
N GLN A 11 -2.89 -23.28 -8.83
CA GLN A 11 -2.26 -22.44 -9.84
C GLN A 11 -2.37 -20.94 -9.53
N GLU A 12 -3.40 -20.50 -8.82
CA GLU A 12 -3.66 -19.09 -8.53
C GLU A 12 -2.89 -18.54 -7.33
N ILE A 13 -2.66 -19.35 -6.30
CA ILE A 13 -2.00 -18.95 -5.04
C ILE A 13 -0.64 -18.27 -5.27
N PRO A 14 0.26 -18.77 -6.13
CA PRO A 14 1.57 -18.16 -6.31
C PRO A 14 1.48 -16.71 -6.81
N GLY A 15 0.62 -16.44 -7.80
CA GLY A 15 0.43 -15.09 -8.32
C GLY A 15 -0.07 -14.09 -7.28
N TRP A 16 -1.02 -14.51 -6.44
CA TRP A 16 -1.55 -13.66 -5.36
C TRP A 16 -0.54 -13.39 -4.27
N THR A 17 0.20 -14.43 -3.88
CA THR A 17 1.27 -14.31 -2.88
C THR A 17 2.33 -13.31 -3.34
N VAL A 18 2.77 -13.41 -4.60
CA VAL A 18 3.77 -12.49 -5.17
C VAL A 18 3.27 -11.06 -5.12
N ILE A 19 2.03 -10.80 -5.54
CA ILE A 19 1.47 -9.44 -5.57
C ILE A 19 1.27 -8.91 -4.15
N SER A 20 0.65 -9.68 -3.26
CA SER A 20 0.36 -9.23 -1.89
C SER A 20 1.62 -8.97 -1.08
N LEU A 21 2.63 -9.85 -1.16
CA LEU A 21 3.91 -9.65 -0.48
C LEU A 21 4.73 -8.52 -1.13
N GLY A 22 4.66 -8.37 -2.46
CA GLY A 22 5.28 -7.26 -3.15
C GLY A 22 4.72 -5.91 -2.71
N VAL A 23 3.39 -5.79 -2.56
CA VAL A 23 2.73 -4.58 -2.05
C VAL A 23 3.09 -4.35 -0.58
N LEU A 24 3.04 -5.37 0.27
CA LEU A 24 3.42 -5.29 1.67
C LEU A 24 4.85 -4.75 1.83
N PHE A 25 5.83 -5.34 1.16
CA PHE A 25 7.22 -4.89 1.23
C PHE A 25 7.41 -3.49 0.64
N GLY A 26 6.72 -3.20 -0.47
CA GLY A 26 6.76 -1.87 -1.08
C GLY A 26 6.27 -0.78 -0.15
N LEU A 27 5.15 -1.00 0.56
CA LEU A 27 4.60 -0.03 1.52
C LEU A 27 5.50 0.15 2.76
N GLN A 28 6.09 -0.93 3.29
CA GLN A 28 7.07 -0.84 4.35
C GLN A 28 8.28 0.00 3.92
N LEU A 29 8.83 -0.25 2.75
CA LEU A 29 9.98 0.50 2.23
C LEU A 29 9.65 1.95 1.88
N ILE A 30 8.42 2.27 1.46
CA ILE A 30 7.96 3.66 1.32
C ILE A 30 7.98 4.37 2.67
N ARG A 31 7.49 3.74 3.74
CA ARG A 31 7.53 4.33 5.09
C ARG A 31 8.97 4.57 5.56
N VAL A 32 9.85 3.58 5.41
CA VAL A 32 11.27 3.74 5.75
C VAL A 32 11.91 4.84 4.93
N LEU A 33 11.65 4.91 3.61
CA LEU A 33 12.19 5.97 2.75
C LEU A 33 11.73 7.35 3.20
N LEU A 34 10.42 7.55 3.42
CA LEU A 34 9.88 8.85 3.81
C LEU A 34 10.43 9.28 5.18
N SER A 35 10.53 8.37 6.13
CA SER A 35 11.14 8.63 7.44
C SER A 35 12.63 8.92 7.34
N SER A 36 13.37 8.21 6.48
CA SER A 36 14.81 8.45 6.26
C SER A 36 15.07 9.78 5.56
N LEU A 37 14.21 10.18 4.62
CA LEU A 37 14.31 11.49 3.98
C LEU A 37 14.16 12.63 5.00
N VAL A 38 13.23 12.50 5.93
CA VAL A 38 13.00 13.52 6.96
C VAL A 38 14.01 13.37 8.10
N GLY A 39 14.05 12.23 8.78
CA GLY A 39 14.87 12.05 9.98
C GLY A 39 16.37 12.08 9.70
N TYR A 40 16.84 11.41 8.64
CA TYR A 40 18.27 11.39 8.33
C TYR A 40 18.72 12.57 7.49
N LEU A 41 18.11 12.84 6.33
CA LEU A 41 18.64 13.90 5.45
C LEU A 41 18.26 15.30 5.94
N ARG A 42 17.03 15.54 6.40
CA ARG A 42 16.62 16.85 6.89
C ARG A 42 17.16 17.13 8.28
N ASP A 43 16.80 16.28 9.25
CA ASP A 43 17.03 16.59 10.66
C ASP A 43 18.48 16.32 11.08
N SER A 44 19.12 15.23 10.59
CA SER A 44 20.51 14.92 10.97
C SER A 44 21.55 15.56 10.05
N GLN A 45 21.30 15.65 8.73
CA GLN A 45 22.25 16.21 7.77
C GLN A 45 21.97 17.68 7.43
N GLY A 46 20.89 18.26 7.95
CA GLY A 46 20.53 19.68 7.73
C GLY A 46 20.10 20.02 6.30
N MET A 47 19.61 19.01 5.54
CA MET A 47 19.16 19.25 4.17
C MET A 47 17.82 19.98 4.15
N ASP A 48 17.72 21.09 3.42
CA ASP A 48 16.47 21.83 3.27
C ASP A 48 15.36 20.98 2.64
N ALA A 49 14.12 21.17 3.09
CA ALA A 49 12.95 20.47 2.58
C ALA A 49 12.79 20.59 1.05
N LEU A 50 13.16 21.75 0.47
CA LEU A 50 13.14 21.97 -0.98
C LEU A 50 14.14 21.11 -1.74
N ASN A 51 15.26 20.73 -1.14
CA ASN A 51 16.25 19.84 -1.74
C ASN A 51 15.86 18.36 -1.62
N LEU A 52 14.98 17.98 -0.68
CA LEU A 52 14.44 16.63 -0.57
C LEU A 52 13.43 16.30 -1.69
N ALA A 53 12.68 17.29 -2.17
CA ALA A 53 11.64 17.09 -3.18
C ALA A 53 12.20 16.53 -4.51
N PRO A 54 13.26 17.08 -5.13
CA PRO A 54 13.87 16.51 -6.34
C PRO A 54 14.37 15.08 -6.15
N LEU A 55 14.94 14.75 -4.96
CA LEU A 55 15.40 13.40 -4.67
C LEU A 55 14.23 12.42 -4.61
N ALA A 56 13.18 12.75 -3.85
CA ALA A 56 11.98 11.94 -3.79
C ALA A 56 11.32 11.79 -5.18
N LEU A 57 11.16 12.89 -5.91
CA LEU A 57 10.63 12.85 -7.27
C LEU A 57 11.47 11.98 -8.21
N GLY A 58 12.80 12.01 -8.10
CA GLY A 58 13.71 11.16 -8.88
C GLY A 58 13.50 9.68 -8.60
N ILE A 59 13.35 9.30 -7.32
CA ILE A 59 13.07 7.90 -6.94
C ILE A 59 11.73 7.46 -7.52
N PHE A 60 10.67 8.26 -7.36
CA PHE A 60 9.34 7.91 -7.87
C PHE A 60 9.25 7.96 -9.39
N ALA A 61 10.05 8.77 -10.08
CA ALA A 61 10.16 8.80 -11.53
C ALA A 61 10.77 7.52 -12.14
N THR A 62 11.47 6.69 -11.34
CA THR A 62 11.94 5.38 -11.81
C THR A 62 10.80 4.49 -12.32
N SER A 63 9.57 4.70 -11.84
CA SER A 63 8.36 4.02 -12.31
C SER A 63 8.14 4.12 -13.82
N PHE A 64 8.62 5.18 -14.48
CA PHE A 64 8.56 5.34 -15.92
C PHE A 64 9.50 4.39 -16.69
N LEU A 65 10.40 3.70 -16.01
CA LEU A 65 11.35 2.78 -16.63
C LEU A 65 10.82 1.34 -16.74
N ALA A 66 9.63 1.03 -16.21
CA ALA A 66 9.09 -0.34 -16.18
C ALA A 66 8.96 -0.97 -17.56
N GLY A 67 8.47 -0.21 -18.56
CA GLY A 67 8.37 -0.67 -19.94
C GLY A 67 9.73 -0.93 -20.57
N LEU A 68 10.72 -0.11 -20.27
CA LEU A 68 12.11 -0.29 -20.74
C LEU A 68 12.75 -1.53 -20.12
N LEU A 69 12.63 -1.69 -18.78
CA LEU A 69 13.14 -2.87 -18.08
C LEU A 69 12.56 -4.16 -18.66
N ARG A 70 11.23 -4.19 -18.84
CA ARG A 70 10.59 -5.37 -19.40
C ARG A 70 11.01 -5.66 -20.82
N ARG A 71 11.20 -4.62 -21.66
CA ARG A 71 11.68 -4.79 -23.03
C ARG A 71 13.12 -5.32 -23.06
N ALA A 72 13.99 -4.86 -22.17
CA ALA A 72 15.38 -5.25 -22.12
C ALA A 72 15.61 -6.65 -21.52
N ALA A 73 14.90 -6.99 -20.45
CA ALA A 73 15.09 -8.22 -19.68
C ALA A 73 14.11 -9.35 -20.06
N GLY A 74 13.03 -9.03 -20.76
CA GLY A 74 11.90 -9.95 -20.94
C GLY A 74 11.02 -10.08 -19.68
N PRO A 75 9.83 -10.72 -19.81
CA PRO A 75 8.85 -10.71 -18.71
C PRO A 75 9.32 -11.47 -17.48
N ARG A 76 9.87 -12.67 -17.65
CA ARG A 76 10.30 -13.52 -16.53
C ARG A 76 11.42 -12.89 -15.71
N LEU A 77 12.47 -12.40 -16.38
CA LEU A 77 13.61 -11.79 -15.69
C LEU A 77 13.24 -10.44 -15.09
N ALA A 78 12.38 -9.64 -15.74
CA ALA A 78 11.89 -8.38 -15.17
C ALA A 78 11.10 -8.60 -13.88
N ILE A 79 10.29 -9.66 -13.78
CA ILE A 79 9.59 -10.05 -12.57
C ILE A 79 10.57 -10.48 -11.47
N TRP A 80 11.61 -11.25 -11.81
CA TRP A 80 12.64 -11.64 -10.84
C TRP A 80 13.47 -10.45 -10.36
N ILE A 81 13.86 -9.55 -11.26
CA ILE A 81 14.59 -8.33 -10.89
C ILE A 81 13.74 -7.49 -9.92
N THR A 82 12.48 -7.25 -10.26
CA THR A 82 11.63 -6.36 -9.45
C THR A 82 11.10 -7.04 -8.19
N GLY A 83 10.46 -8.21 -8.29
CA GLY A 83 9.90 -8.91 -7.15
C GLY A 83 10.96 -9.57 -6.26
N GLY A 84 11.91 -10.30 -6.86
CA GLY A 84 13.01 -10.93 -6.12
C GLY A 84 13.96 -9.90 -5.53
N GLY A 85 14.34 -8.88 -6.30
CA GLY A 85 15.14 -7.76 -5.83
C GLY A 85 14.48 -7.01 -4.66
N LEU A 86 13.16 -6.77 -4.74
CA LEU A 86 12.39 -6.16 -3.65
C LEU A 86 12.48 -6.98 -2.36
N GLY A 87 12.31 -8.31 -2.45
CA GLY A 87 12.44 -9.21 -1.29
C GLY A 87 13.83 -9.17 -0.67
N LEU A 88 14.89 -9.20 -1.51
CA LEU A 88 16.28 -9.12 -1.03
C LEU A 88 16.57 -7.78 -0.35
N VAL A 89 16.15 -6.68 -0.96
CA VAL A 89 16.33 -5.33 -0.39
C VAL A 89 15.59 -5.20 0.93
N ARG A 90 14.35 -5.73 1.02
CA ARG A 90 13.58 -5.70 2.26
C ARG A 90 14.24 -6.50 3.39
N LEU A 91 14.85 -7.64 3.06
CA LEU A 91 15.60 -8.43 4.03
C LEU A 91 16.92 -7.75 4.43
N ALA A 92 17.64 -7.15 3.50
CA ALA A 92 18.85 -6.40 3.77
C ALA A 92 18.59 -5.19 4.67
N GLU A 93 17.50 -4.48 4.43
CA GLU A 93 17.05 -3.34 5.22
C GLU A 93 16.71 -3.77 6.66
N GLN A 94 16.07 -4.95 6.86
CA GLN A 94 15.75 -5.47 8.20
C GLN A 94 16.96 -5.73 9.09
N VAL A 95 18.12 -5.98 8.51
CA VAL A 95 19.36 -6.26 9.24
C VAL A 95 20.32 -5.07 9.25
N SER A 96 20.00 -4.02 8.52
CA SER A 96 20.79 -2.79 8.47
C SER A 96 20.70 -2.04 9.82
N THR A 97 21.82 -1.40 10.19
CA THR A 97 21.92 -0.53 11.36
C THR A 97 22.47 0.85 11.01
N SER A 98 22.61 1.14 9.71
CA SER A 98 23.20 2.39 9.23
C SER A 98 22.13 3.24 8.55
N PRO A 99 21.83 4.46 9.04
CA PRO A 99 20.83 5.34 8.45
C PRO A 99 21.08 5.67 6.97
N SER A 100 22.34 5.81 6.56
CA SER A 100 22.68 6.04 5.15
C SER A 100 22.42 4.80 4.29
N LEU A 101 22.66 3.59 4.81
CA LEU A 101 22.36 2.35 4.11
C LEU A 101 20.84 2.13 4.04
N ASP A 102 20.09 2.43 5.11
CA ASP A 102 18.63 2.34 5.12
C ASP A 102 18.01 3.26 4.08
N LEU A 103 18.53 4.48 3.91
CA LEU A 103 18.10 5.38 2.86
C LEU A 103 18.34 4.77 1.46
N VAL A 104 19.53 4.20 1.20
CA VAL A 104 19.85 3.61 -0.11
C VAL A 104 19.01 2.36 -0.37
N LEU A 105 18.86 1.49 0.64
CA LEU A 105 18.06 0.26 0.53
C LEU A 105 16.58 0.60 0.33
N SER A 106 16.03 1.50 1.13
CA SER A 106 14.61 1.89 1.00
C SER A 106 14.34 2.57 -0.33
N ALA A 107 15.22 3.47 -0.80
CA ALA A 107 15.10 4.09 -2.12
C ALA A 107 15.14 3.06 -3.26
N SER A 108 16.09 2.10 -3.18
CA SER A 108 16.20 1.01 -4.15
C SER A 108 14.97 0.11 -4.14
N GLY A 109 14.48 -0.25 -2.96
CA GLY A 109 13.31 -1.07 -2.79
C GLY A 109 12.03 -0.38 -3.28
N VAL A 110 11.86 0.91 -3.00
CA VAL A 110 10.75 1.69 -3.56
C VAL A 110 10.82 1.71 -5.08
N ALA A 111 11.99 1.95 -5.68
CA ALA A 111 12.15 1.91 -7.13
C ALA A 111 11.75 0.54 -7.70
N LEU A 112 12.19 -0.57 -7.10
CA LEU A 112 11.84 -1.94 -7.52
C LEU A 112 10.33 -2.20 -7.37
N PHE A 113 9.72 -1.74 -6.27
CA PHE A 113 8.27 -1.83 -6.06
C PHE A 113 7.49 -1.09 -7.15
N LEU A 114 7.86 0.15 -7.44
CA LEU A 114 7.19 0.97 -8.44
C LEU A 114 7.33 0.38 -9.86
N LEU A 115 8.48 -0.21 -10.19
CA LEU A 115 8.69 -0.93 -11.43
C LEU A 115 7.86 -2.22 -11.51
N SER A 116 7.64 -2.90 -10.37
CA SER A 116 6.95 -4.18 -10.34
C SER A 116 5.49 -4.09 -10.74
N ILE A 117 4.77 -3.05 -10.31
CA ILE A 117 3.31 -2.90 -10.51
C ILE A 117 2.91 -3.02 -11.99
N PRO A 118 3.42 -2.20 -12.94
CA PRO A 118 3.04 -2.32 -14.35
C PRO A 118 3.53 -3.64 -14.98
N ILE A 119 4.66 -4.20 -14.52
CA ILE A 119 5.21 -5.46 -15.04
C ILE A 119 4.31 -6.64 -14.66
N PHE A 120 3.92 -6.76 -13.38
CA PHE A 120 3.00 -7.81 -12.92
C PHE A 120 1.60 -7.65 -13.51
N LEU A 121 1.11 -6.40 -13.59
CA LEU A 121 -0.19 -6.12 -14.17
C LEU A 121 -0.27 -6.55 -15.64
N ALA A 122 0.80 -6.39 -16.41
CA ALA A 122 0.81 -6.80 -17.81
C ALA A 122 0.68 -8.31 -17.99
N VAL A 123 1.26 -9.09 -17.09
CA VAL A 123 1.14 -10.56 -17.11
C VAL A 123 -0.28 -10.98 -16.71
N THR A 124 -0.81 -10.40 -15.63
CA THR A 124 -2.16 -10.74 -15.18
C THR A 124 -3.26 -10.29 -16.14
N ARG A 125 -3.00 -9.23 -16.91
CA ARG A 125 -3.92 -8.72 -17.95
C ARG A 125 -4.19 -9.72 -19.07
N ALA A 126 -3.31 -10.69 -19.30
CA ALA A 126 -3.56 -11.77 -20.25
C ALA A 126 -4.86 -12.53 -19.91
N GLY A 127 -5.26 -12.60 -18.63
CA GLY A 127 -6.54 -13.12 -18.16
C GLY A 127 -7.72 -12.13 -18.28
N GLY A 128 -7.57 -11.01 -18.99
CA GLY A 128 -8.61 -9.99 -19.16
C GLY A 128 -9.03 -9.34 -17.84
N MET A 129 -10.32 -9.02 -17.73
CA MET A 129 -10.89 -8.39 -16.54
C MET A 129 -10.78 -9.29 -15.30
N GLU A 130 -10.89 -10.59 -15.44
CA GLU A 130 -10.73 -11.52 -14.32
C GLU A 130 -9.30 -11.50 -13.76
N GLY A 131 -8.28 -11.52 -14.62
CA GLY A 131 -6.89 -11.42 -14.24
C GLY A 131 -6.58 -10.11 -13.50
N THR A 132 -7.06 -8.97 -14.00
CA THR A 132 -6.82 -7.67 -13.36
C THR A 132 -7.62 -7.45 -12.08
N THR A 133 -8.81 -8.02 -11.94
CA THR A 133 -9.55 -8.00 -10.66
C THR A 133 -8.89 -8.90 -9.62
N ARG A 134 -8.30 -10.03 -10.03
CA ARG A 134 -7.46 -10.87 -9.15
C ARG A 134 -6.22 -10.11 -8.69
N PHE A 135 -5.54 -9.41 -9.61
CA PHE A 135 -4.43 -8.53 -9.27
C PHE A 135 -4.87 -7.46 -8.25
N GLY A 136 -6.00 -6.79 -8.51
CA GLY A 136 -6.56 -5.76 -7.62
C GLY A 136 -6.86 -6.30 -6.22
N PHE A 137 -7.47 -7.48 -6.14
CA PHE A 137 -7.72 -8.12 -4.84
C PHE A 137 -6.42 -8.43 -4.09
N ALA A 138 -5.43 -9.03 -4.74
CA ALA A 138 -4.14 -9.33 -4.14
C ALA A 138 -3.38 -8.05 -3.72
N PHE A 139 -3.50 -6.97 -4.50
CA PHE A 139 -2.96 -5.66 -4.17
C PHE A 139 -3.60 -5.10 -2.89
N LEU A 140 -4.93 -5.08 -2.82
CA LEU A 140 -5.67 -4.63 -1.65
C LEU A 140 -5.42 -5.50 -0.41
N LEU A 141 -5.26 -6.82 -0.61
CA LEU A 141 -4.86 -7.73 0.46
C LEU A 141 -3.45 -7.38 0.99
N GLY A 142 -2.51 -7.07 0.10
CA GLY A 142 -1.16 -6.63 0.50
C GLY A 142 -1.20 -5.35 1.34
N VAL A 143 -2.02 -4.36 0.96
CA VAL A 143 -2.25 -3.13 1.75
C VAL A 143 -2.84 -3.44 3.12
N ALA A 144 -3.83 -4.32 3.17
CA ALA A 144 -4.50 -4.71 4.42
C ALA A 144 -3.59 -5.53 5.35
N LEU A 145 -2.75 -6.42 4.79
CA LEU A 145 -1.75 -7.19 5.53
C LEU A 145 -0.65 -6.27 6.11
N ASP A 146 -0.21 -5.29 5.33
CA ASP A 146 0.75 -4.31 5.81
C ASP A 146 0.23 -3.56 7.04
N ALA A 147 -1.02 -3.06 6.98
CA ALA A 147 -1.66 -2.43 8.13
C ALA A 147 -1.81 -3.38 9.33
N ALA A 148 -2.23 -4.63 9.09
CA ALA A 148 -2.41 -5.62 10.15
C ALA A 148 -1.08 -5.94 10.86
N ILE A 149 0.01 -6.08 10.12
CA ILE A 149 1.35 -6.31 10.66
C ILE A 149 1.80 -5.07 11.44
N HIS A 150 1.69 -3.88 10.86
CA HIS A 150 2.08 -2.62 11.51
C HIS A 150 1.33 -2.41 12.83
N ILE A 151 0.02 -2.65 12.86
CA ILE A 151 -0.80 -2.54 14.08
C ILE A 151 -0.42 -3.61 15.10
N GLY A 152 -0.25 -4.87 14.67
CA GLY A 152 0.21 -5.97 15.53
C GLY A 152 1.60 -5.73 16.13
N ALA A 153 2.45 -5.01 15.40
CA ALA A 153 3.77 -4.56 15.82
C ALA A 153 3.74 -3.24 16.64
N ARG A 154 2.61 -2.90 17.26
CA ARG A 154 2.40 -1.70 18.08
C ARG A 154 2.61 -0.38 17.34
N THR A 155 2.22 -0.35 16.07
CA THR A 155 2.37 0.81 15.16
C THR A 155 3.82 1.24 14.90
N LEU A 156 4.77 0.37 15.20
CA LEU A 156 6.17 0.52 14.83
C LEU A 156 6.46 -0.41 13.65
N ASP A 157 7.09 0.09 12.59
CA ASP A 157 7.45 -0.75 11.44
C ASP A 157 8.42 -1.87 11.88
N LEU A 158 8.27 -3.06 11.28
CA LEU A 158 9.16 -4.18 11.58
C LEU A 158 10.62 -3.86 11.29
N SER A 159 10.89 -2.99 10.33
CA SER A 159 12.21 -2.52 9.97
C SER A 159 12.98 -1.90 11.14
N TRP A 160 12.26 -1.28 12.05
CA TRP A 160 12.84 -0.60 13.21
C TRP A 160 12.78 -1.41 14.50
N GLN A 161 12.27 -2.64 14.42
CA GLN A 161 12.22 -3.51 15.60
C GLN A 161 13.47 -4.39 15.66
N PRO A 162 14.30 -4.29 16.70
CA PRO A 162 15.47 -5.12 16.85
C PRO A 162 15.08 -6.56 17.26
N GLY A 163 15.98 -7.49 17.01
CA GLY A 163 15.88 -8.86 17.50
C GLY A 163 15.57 -9.89 16.43
N ILE A 164 15.63 -11.15 16.84
CA ILE A 164 15.53 -12.30 15.93
C ILE A 164 14.10 -12.52 15.40
N LEU A 165 13.09 -12.10 16.16
CA LEU A 165 11.68 -12.34 15.77
C LEU A 165 11.28 -11.52 14.54
N PRO A 166 11.49 -10.18 14.47
CA PRO A 166 11.20 -9.42 13.25
C PRO A 166 12.02 -9.90 12.05
N ILE A 167 13.30 -10.21 12.25
CA ILE A 167 14.16 -10.77 11.19
C ILE A 167 13.61 -12.09 10.68
N GLY A 168 13.20 -13.00 11.57
CA GLY A 168 12.63 -14.28 11.24
C GLY A 168 11.31 -14.17 10.47
N ILE A 169 10.44 -13.24 10.86
CA ILE A 169 9.18 -12.96 10.16
C ILE A 169 9.47 -12.48 8.72
N ILE A 170 10.34 -11.49 8.55
CA ILE A 170 10.68 -10.98 7.23
C ILE A 170 11.37 -12.04 6.39
N ALA A 171 12.30 -12.82 6.94
CA ALA A 171 12.96 -13.90 6.23
C ALA A 171 11.97 -14.98 5.74
N LEU A 172 10.97 -15.34 6.57
CA LEU A 172 9.91 -16.27 6.20
C LEU A 172 9.03 -15.71 5.07
N LEU A 173 8.64 -14.44 5.14
CA LEU A 173 7.85 -13.78 4.09
C LEU A 173 8.63 -13.67 2.78
N VAL A 174 9.93 -13.35 2.85
CA VAL A 174 10.81 -13.32 1.68
C VAL A 174 10.97 -14.72 1.07
N ALA A 175 11.16 -15.76 1.88
CA ALA A 175 11.20 -17.14 1.40
C ALA A 175 9.87 -17.53 0.71
N GLY A 176 8.74 -17.13 1.28
CA GLY A 176 7.42 -17.30 0.67
C GLY A 176 7.29 -16.58 -0.68
N LEU A 177 7.78 -15.34 -0.77
CA LEU A 177 7.83 -14.58 -2.03
C LEU A 177 8.68 -15.29 -3.09
N PHE A 178 9.88 -15.77 -2.74
CA PHE A 178 10.76 -16.49 -3.67
C PHE A 178 10.15 -17.81 -4.13
N GLY A 179 9.53 -18.57 -3.20
CA GLY A 179 8.79 -19.77 -3.53
C GLY A 179 7.66 -19.50 -4.52
N ALA A 180 6.85 -18.48 -4.26
CA ALA A 180 5.75 -18.07 -5.12
C ALA A 180 6.24 -17.56 -6.49
N LEU A 181 7.32 -16.74 -6.54
CA LEU A 181 7.94 -16.28 -7.76
C LEU A 181 8.43 -17.44 -8.61
N SER A 182 9.07 -18.46 -7.99
CA SER A 182 9.60 -19.61 -8.72
C SER A 182 8.52 -20.45 -9.41
N ILE A 183 7.32 -20.51 -8.82
CA ILE A 183 6.18 -21.20 -9.40
C ILE A 183 5.52 -20.32 -10.46
N HIS A 184 5.18 -19.09 -10.10
CA HIS A 184 4.45 -18.14 -10.96
C HIS A 184 5.20 -17.87 -12.27
N THR A 185 6.53 -17.70 -12.25
CA THR A 185 7.32 -17.38 -13.44
C THR A 185 7.45 -18.54 -14.43
N ARG A 186 7.19 -19.78 -14.02
CA ARG A 186 7.20 -20.94 -14.94
C ARG A 186 6.01 -20.91 -15.91
N GLU A 187 4.90 -20.35 -15.48
CA GLU A 187 3.65 -20.32 -16.24
C GLU A 187 3.53 -19.08 -17.15
N ILE A 188 4.48 -18.15 -17.06
CA ILE A 188 4.44 -16.92 -17.86
C ILE A 188 4.87 -17.21 -19.28
N ASP A 189 3.96 -16.97 -20.21
CA ASP A 189 4.26 -17.02 -21.65
C ASP A 189 5.07 -15.79 -22.07
N SER A 190 6.10 -15.98 -22.90
CA SER A 190 7.02 -14.91 -23.31
C SER A 190 6.34 -13.78 -24.12
N GLU A 191 5.19 -14.08 -24.74
CA GLU A 191 4.47 -13.15 -25.61
C GLU A 191 3.34 -12.35 -24.89
N ALA A 192 2.98 -12.73 -23.67
CA ALA A 192 1.83 -12.20 -22.95
C ALA A 192 2.01 -10.76 -22.40
N ALA A 193 2.45 -9.84 -23.24
CA ALA A 193 2.45 -8.43 -22.90
C ALA A 193 1.37 -7.70 -23.66
N SER A 194 0.40 -7.23 -22.96
CA SER A 194 -0.66 -6.44 -23.54
C SER A 194 -0.77 -5.08 -22.86
N ASP A 195 -0.79 -4.03 -23.66
CA ASP A 195 -1.15 -2.69 -23.19
C ASP A 195 -2.67 -2.49 -23.30
N THR A 196 -3.18 -1.44 -22.70
CA THR A 196 -4.59 -1.08 -22.79
C THR A 196 -4.76 0.32 -23.39
N SER A 197 -6.00 0.73 -23.68
CA SER A 197 -6.26 2.09 -24.18
C SER A 197 -5.84 3.16 -23.15
N TRP A 198 -5.49 4.37 -23.61
CA TRP A 198 -5.17 5.49 -22.71
C TRP A 198 -6.26 5.75 -21.67
N ARG A 199 -7.52 5.66 -22.09
CA ARG A 199 -8.66 5.83 -21.20
C ARG A 199 -8.62 4.86 -20.02
N ARG A 200 -8.30 3.59 -20.24
CA ARG A 200 -8.18 2.58 -19.18
C ARG A 200 -6.92 2.76 -18.35
N SER A 201 -5.82 3.13 -18.99
CA SER A 201 -4.56 3.39 -18.29
C SER A 201 -4.68 4.51 -17.25
N LEU A 202 -5.60 5.49 -17.41
CA LEU A 202 -5.87 6.54 -16.42
C LEU A 202 -6.26 5.98 -15.04
N ALA A 203 -6.75 4.75 -14.96
CA ALA A 203 -6.96 4.05 -13.69
C ALA A 203 -5.68 3.99 -12.84
N LEU A 204 -4.52 3.77 -13.46
CA LEU A 204 -3.23 3.75 -12.75
C LEU A 204 -2.79 5.14 -12.27
N THR A 205 -3.15 6.18 -12.99
CA THR A 205 -2.90 7.56 -12.53
C THR A 205 -3.71 7.88 -11.27
N ALA A 206 -4.94 7.37 -11.16
CA ALA A 206 -5.79 7.55 -9.98
C ALA A 206 -5.31 6.75 -8.76
N LEU A 207 -4.52 5.67 -8.94
CA LEU A 207 -3.97 4.89 -7.83
C LEU A 207 -2.95 5.68 -7.00
N GLY A 208 -2.27 6.68 -7.55
CA GLY A 208 -1.37 7.53 -6.78
C GLY A 208 -2.11 8.33 -5.69
N PRO A 209 -3.10 9.17 -6.04
CA PRO A 209 -3.97 9.81 -5.05
C PRO A 209 -4.66 8.84 -4.10
N TRP A 210 -5.03 7.63 -4.57
CA TRP A 210 -5.58 6.59 -3.71
C TRP A 210 -4.56 6.11 -2.66
N LEU A 211 -3.30 5.85 -3.04
CA LEU A 211 -2.23 5.49 -2.11
C LEU A 211 -1.96 6.61 -1.10
N PHE A 212 -2.03 7.88 -1.52
CA PHE A 212 -1.93 9.01 -0.62
C PHE A 212 -3.02 8.99 0.47
N LEU A 213 -4.28 8.71 0.10
CA LEU A 213 -5.37 8.57 1.08
C LEU A 213 -5.16 7.37 2.01
N GLN A 214 -4.66 6.24 1.50
CA GLN A 214 -4.33 5.10 2.34
C GLN A 214 -3.25 5.48 3.36
N LEU A 215 -2.14 6.06 2.92
CA LEU A 215 -1.01 6.41 3.77
C LEU A 215 -1.37 7.45 4.82
N LEU A 216 -2.11 8.50 4.44
CA LEU A 216 -2.35 9.67 5.31
C LEU A 216 -3.60 9.55 6.19
N VAL A 217 -4.57 8.70 5.80
CA VAL A 217 -5.86 8.62 6.51
C VAL A 217 -6.16 7.21 6.95
N TYR A 218 -6.39 6.31 6.02
CA TYR A 218 -7.06 5.05 6.30
C TYR A 218 -6.17 3.97 6.91
N GLN A 219 -4.86 3.99 6.64
CA GLN A 219 -3.88 3.09 7.26
C GLN A 219 -3.09 3.76 8.39
N ASN A 220 -3.34 5.05 8.64
CA ASN A 220 -2.64 5.82 9.65
C ASN A 220 -3.38 5.75 10.98
N VAL A 221 -2.93 4.86 11.87
CA VAL A 221 -3.56 4.64 13.18
C VAL A 221 -3.54 5.91 14.04
N ALA A 222 -2.46 6.70 14.01
CA ALA A 222 -2.37 7.94 14.76
C ALA A 222 -3.41 8.96 14.26
N ARG A 223 -3.62 9.05 12.95
CA ARG A 223 -4.68 9.89 12.36
C ARG A 223 -6.08 9.41 12.76
N VAL A 224 -6.31 8.11 12.70
CA VAL A 224 -7.59 7.51 13.11
C VAL A 224 -7.83 7.76 14.60
N SER A 225 -6.82 7.58 15.46
CA SER A 225 -6.88 7.89 16.90
C SER A 225 -7.23 9.37 17.13
N ALA A 226 -6.57 10.29 16.45
CA ALA A 226 -6.83 11.74 16.57
C ALA A 226 -8.25 12.13 16.12
N LEU A 227 -8.78 11.49 15.05
CA LEU A 227 -10.13 11.78 14.55
C LEU A 227 -11.23 11.14 15.39
N THR A 228 -10.98 9.98 15.98
CA THR A 228 -11.98 9.26 16.79
C THR A 228 -11.92 9.60 18.26
N GLY A 229 -10.79 10.10 18.75
CA GLY A 229 -10.50 10.24 20.19
C GLY A 229 -10.25 8.90 20.87
N TRP A 230 -10.07 7.80 20.10
CA TRP A 230 -9.84 6.46 20.64
C TRP A 230 -8.36 6.21 20.89
N GLU A 231 -8.08 5.36 21.87
CA GLU A 231 -6.72 4.87 22.11
C GLU A 231 -6.20 4.07 20.89
N THR A 232 -4.87 4.04 20.74
CA THR A 232 -4.18 3.39 19.62
C THR A 232 -4.65 1.96 19.31
N PRO A 233 -4.87 1.06 20.30
CA PRO A 233 -5.34 -0.30 20.00
C PRO A 233 -6.74 -0.31 19.39
N ALA A 234 -7.66 0.53 19.88
CA ALA A 234 -9.02 0.62 19.36
C ALA A 234 -9.05 1.27 17.97
N ALA A 235 -8.26 2.32 17.75
CA ALA A 235 -8.08 2.94 16.44
C ALA A 235 -7.47 1.95 15.43
N GLY A 236 -6.49 1.15 15.84
CA GLY A 236 -5.91 0.08 15.04
C GLY A 236 -6.94 -1.00 14.67
N ALA A 237 -7.76 -1.42 15.63
CA ALA A 237 -8.85 -2.36 15.37
C ALA A 237 -9.85 -1.82 14.33
N LEU A 238 -10.15 -0.52 14.36
CA LEU A 238 -11.01 0.13 13.36
C LEU A 238 -10.38 0.09 11.96
N VAL A 239 -9.06 0.31 11.85
CA VAL A 239 -8.32 0.21 10.58
C VAL A 239 -8.40 -1.22 10.02
N VAL A 240 -8.13 -2.25 10.84
CA VAL A 240 -8.22 -3.66 10.42
C VAL A 240 -9.64 -4.01 10.00
N LEU A 241 -10.64 -3.59 10.76
CA LEU A 241 -12.05 -3.81 10.43
C LEU A 241 -12.42 -3.13 9.11
N GLY A 242 -11.99 -1.89 8.90
CA GLY A 242 -12.22 -1.15 7.65
C GLY A 242 -11.62 -1.85 6.44
N ASN A 243 -10.39 -2.38 6.57
CA ASN A 243 -9.73 -3.16 5.53
C ASN A 243 -10.48 -4.48 5.23
N ALA A 244 -10.88 -5.21 6.27
CA ALA A 244 -11.61 -6.46 6.13
C ALA A 244 -12.98 -6.25 5.44
N LEU A 245 -13.73 -5.25 5.88
CA LEU A 245 -15.02 -4.88 5.28
C LEU A 245 -14.83 -4.34 3.85
N GLY A 246 -13.77 -3.55 3.61
CA GLY A 246 -13.43 -3.04 2.28
C GLY A 246 -13.14 -4.17 1.29
N LEU A 247 -12.34 -5.17 1.69
CA LEU A 247 -12.09 -6.36 0.87
C LEU A 247 -13.37 -7.16 0.63
N ALA A 248 -14.18 -7.40 1.66
CA ALA A 248 -15.45 -8.11 1.53
C ALA A 248 -16.42 -7.38 0.58
N ALA A 249 -16.53 -6.06 0.71
CA ALA A 249 -17.36 -5.22 -0.15
C ALA A 249 -16.85 -5.22 -1.61
N ALA A 250 -15.52 -5.14 -1.83
CA ALA A 250 -14.92 -5.21 -3.14
C ALA A 250 -15.25 -6.55 -3.84
N VAL A 251 -15.13 -7.66 -3.12
CA VAL A 251 -15.51 -8.99 -3.61
C VAL A 251 -17.01 -9.08 -3.90
N TRP A 252 -17.84 -8.57 -2.99
CA TRP A 252 -19.29 -8.53 -3.21
C TRP A 252 -19.64 -7.75 -4.47
N MET A 253 -18.99 -6.60 -4.71
CA MET A 253 -19.22 -5.77 -5.88
C MET A 253 -18.87 -6.47 -7.20
N ILE A 254 -17.74 -7.19 -7.29
CA ILE A 254 -17.35 -7.92 -8.52
C ILE A 254 -18.33 -9.04 -8.88
N ARG A 255 -19.04 -9.57 -7.90
CA ARG A 255 -20.06 -10.62 -8.09
C ARG A 255 -21.41 -10.08 -8.54
N ARG A 256 -21.60 -8.77 -8.52
CA ARG A 256 -22.84 -8.11 -8.90
C ARG A 256 -22.68 -7.41 -10.24
N SER A 257 -23.71 -7.49 -11.06
CA SER A 257 -23.79 -6.75 -12.33
C SER A 257 -24.18 -5.28 -12.10
N LEU A 258 -23.36 -4.57 -11.29
CA LEU A 258 -23.56 -3.14 -11.07
C LEU A 258 -23.15 -2.35 -12.31
N ASN A 259 -23.68 -1.14 -12.45
CA ASN A 259 -23.26 -0.20 -13.49
C ASN A 259 -21.96 0.50 -13.02
N PRO A 260 -20.77 0.16 -13.58
CA PRO A 260 -19.50 0.62 -13.02
C PRO A 260 -19.35 2.15 -12.99
N PRO A 261 -19.71 2.94 -14.04
CA PRO A 261 -19.65 4.39 -13.98
C PRO A 261 -20.54 5.01 -12.91
N VAL A 262 -21.76 4.49 -12.73
CA VAL A 262 -22.69 4.98 -11.69
C VAL A 262 -22.11 4.66 -10.29
N THR A 263 -21.65 3.43 -10.12
CA THR A 263 -21.02 3.00 -8.84
C THR A 263 -19.79 3.85 -8.54
N ALA A 264 -18.93 4.10 -9.53
CA ALA A 264 -17.75 4.95 -9.39
C ALA A 264 -18.12 6.38 -8.99
N THR A 265 -19.16 6.95 -9.63
CA THR A 265 -19.65 8.31 -9.31
C THR A 265 -20.16 8.38 -7.87
N VAL A 266 -21.03 7.46 -7.48
CA VAL A 266 -21.60 7.45 -6.13
C VAL A 266 -20.51 7.22 -5.08
N CYS A 267 -19.66 6.22 -5.26
CA CYS A 267 -18.54 5.95 -4.33
C CYS A 267 -17.56 7.12 -4.26
N GLY A 268 -17.24 7.77 -5.39
CA GLY A 268 -16.34 8.91 -5.43
C GLY A 268 -16.89 10.13 -4.69
N LEU A 269 -18.17 10.46 -4.89
CA LEU A 269 -18.82 11.55 -4.17
C LEU A 269 -18.92 11.28 -2.66
N LEU A 270 -19.32 10.07 -2.28
CA LEU A 270 -19.41 9.69 -0.87
C LEU A 270 -18.04 9.63 -0.19
N LEU A 271 -17.00 9.16 -0.88
CA LEU A 271 -15.63 9.19 -0.37
C LEU A 271 -15.14 10.61 -0.15
N THR A 272 -15.38 11.50 -1.11
CA THR A 272 -15.03 12.93 -1.00
C THR A 272 -15.79 13.57 0.16
N GLY A 273 -17.10 13.32 0.26
CA GLY A 273 -17.93 13.82 1.37
C GLY A 273 -17.46 13.32 2.74
N SER A 274 -17.08 12.04 2.84
CA SER A 274 -16.59 11.48 4.11
C SER A 274 -15.34 12.20 4.64
N LEU A 275 -14.46 12.67 3.74
CA LEU A 275 -13.25 13.39 4.12
C LEU A 275 -13.48 14.89 4.40
N ILE A 276 -14.55 15.48 3.86
CA ILE A 276 -14.94 16.86 4.15
C ILE A 276 -15.60 16.96 5.55
N TYR A 277 -16.44 15.99 5.89
CA TYR A 277 -17.29 16.04 7.09
C TYR A 277 -16.76 15.23 8.29
N ALA A 278 -15.57 14.64 8.19
CA ALA A 278 -14.95 13.93 9.32
C ALA A 278 -14.40 14.96 10.33
N GLU A 279 -15.25 15.36 11.27
CA GLU A 279 -14.86 16.23 12.39
C GLU A 279 -14.23 15.41 13.52
N PRO A 280 -13.17 15.93 14.18
CA PRO A 280 -12.51 15.22 15.27
C PRO A 280 -13.46 14.89 16.44
N THR A 281 -13.20 13.74 17.07
CA THR A 281 -13.86 13.26 18.32
C THR A 281 -15.39 13.10 18.25
N SER A 282 -15.92 12.85 17.07
CA SER A 282 -17.36 12.63 16.88
C SER A 282 -17.69 11.18 16.49
N ILE A 283 -18.86 10.66 16.92
CA ILE A 283 -19.36 9.36 16.44
C ILE A 283 -19.48 9.33 14.91
N PRO A 284 -19.96 10.39 14.23
CA PRO A 284 -19.92 10.47 12.77
C PRO A 284 -18.54 10.26 12.18
N ALA A 285 -17.44 10.72 12.82
CA ALA A 285 -16.09 10.51 12.31
C ALA A 285 -15.73 9.02 12.18
N VAL A 286 -16.12 8.19 13.17
CA VAL A 286 -15.90 6.73 13.12
C VAL A 286 -16.61 6.11 11.93
N LEU A 287 -17.90 6.47 11.72
CA LEU A 287 -18.70 5.95 10.61
C LEU A 287 -18.17 6.44 9.25
N LEU A 288 -17.75 7.71 9.16
CA LEU A 288 -17.21 8.30 7.94
C LEU A 288 -15.86 7.70 7.57
N LEU A 289 -14.98 7.44 8.56
CA LEU A 289 -13.71 6.76 8.33
C LEU A 289 -13.92 5.32 7.84
N LEU A 290 -14.81 4.57 8.49
CA LEU A 290 -15.14 3.20 8.11
C LEU A 290 -15.77 3.15 6.71
N ALA A 291 -16.76 3.99 6.44
CA ALA A 291 -17.40 4.09 5.13
C ALA A 291 -16.39 4.52 4.07
N GLY A 292 -15.55 5.53 4.36
CA GLY A 292 -14.52 6.01 3.45
C GLY A 292 -13.52 4.92 3.07
N GLN A 293 -13.08 4.11 4.04
CA GLN A 293 -12.19 2.97 3.75
C GLN A 293 -12.85 1.93 2.85
N ILE A 294 -14.10 1.56 3.13
CA ILE A 294 -14.86 0.63 2.27
C ILE A 294 -15.01 1.19 0.85
N LEU A 295 -15.40 2.45 0.74
CA LEU A 295 -15.58 3.13 -0.55
C LEU A 295 -14.27 3.23 -1.34
N SER A 296 -13.16 3.48 -0.65
CA SER A 296 -11.84 3.55 -1.28
C SER A 296 -11.43 2.21 -1.89
N PHE A 297 -11.70 1.08 -1.21
CA PHE A 297 -11.44 -0.27 -1.72
C PHE A 297 -12.35 -0.62 -2.91
N LEU A 298 -13.63 -0.23 -2.87
CA LEU A 298 -14.54 -0.39 -4.00
C LEU A 298 -14.04 0.37 -5.23
N LEU A 299 -13.61 1.62 -5.07
CA LEU A 299 -13.05 2.43 -6.16
C LEU A 299 -11.76 1.82 -6.71
N ALA A 300 -10.84 1.38 -5.85
CA ALA A 300 -9.61 0.72 -6.30
C ALA A 300 -9.92 -0.56 -7.10
N MET A 301 -10.90 -1.36 -6.68
CA MET A 301 -11.31 -2.54 -7.41
C MET A 301 -11.91 -2.21 -8.77
N LEU A 302 -12.70 -1.13 -8.89
CA LEU A 302 -13.19 -0.64 -10.17
C LEU A 302 -12.05 -0.20 -11.10
N LEU A 303 -11.05 0.50 -10.54
CA LEU A 303 -9.85 0.92 -11.28
C LEU A 303 -9.08 -0.29 -11.82
N PHE A 304 -8.84 -1.31 -11.00
CA PHE A 304 -8.17 -2.54 -11.46
C PHE A 304 -9.00 -3.31 -12.48
N GLY A 305 -10.29 -3.42 -12.28
CA GLY A 305 -11.20 -4.06 -13.25
C GLY A 305 -11.19 -3.37 -14.62
N ALA A 306 -11.09 -2.04 -14.65
CA ALA A 306 -11.02 -1.27 -15.89
C ALA A 306 -9.75 -1.57 -16.70
N LEU A 307 -8.63 -1.89 -16.05
CA LEU A 307 -7.35 -2.19 -16.70
C LEU A 307 -7.35 -3.50 -17.51
N GLY A 308 -8.28 -4.41 -17.26
CA GLY A 308 -8.46 -5.65 -18.02
C GLY A 308 -9.35 -5.53 -19.26
N GLN A 309 -9.88 -4.33 -19.52
CA GLN A 309 -10.72 -4.05 -20.68
C GLN A 309 -9.91 -3.41 -21.81
N ASP A 310 -10.43 -3.53 -23.06
CA ASP A 310 -9.83 -2.93 -24.25
C ASP A 310 -8.32 -3.22 -24.39
N VAL A 311 -7.96 -4.48 -24.14
CA VAL A 311 -6.57 -4.94 -24.26
C VAL A 311 -6.17 -4.87 -25.73
N THR A 312 -5.25 -3.99 -26.08
CA THR A 312 -4.84 -3.72 -27.45
C THR A 312 -3.33 -3.57 -27.54
N GLY A 313 -2.71 -4.34 -28.43
CA GLY A 313 -1.31 -4.21 -28.77
C GLY A 313 -0.32 -4.89 -27.82
N THR A 314 0.93 -4.92 -28.24
CA THR A 314 2.07 -5.45 -27.50
C THR A 314 2.82 -4.31 -26.85
N GLY A 315 3.19 -4.44 -25.57
CA GLY A 315 4.01 -3.45 -24.89
C GLY A 315 3.44 -2.98 -23.55
N LEU A 316 4.09 -2.01 -22.92
CA LEU A 316 3.72 -1.43 -21.61
C LEU A 316 3.75 0.10 -21.62
N GLY A 317 3.85 0.76 -22.76
CA GLY A 317 4.11 2.19 -22.81
C GLY A 317 3.06 3.04 -22.09
N ARG A 318 1.78 2.84 -22.41
CA ARG A 318 0.67 3.60 -21.81
C ARG A 318 0.49 3.26 -20.34
N THR A 319 0.56 1.97 -20.01
CA THR A 319 0.49 1.47 -18.64
C THR A 319 1.61 2.07 -17.78
N THR A 320 2.85 2.09 -18.29
CA THR A 320 4.02 2.66 -17.61
C THR A 320 3.87 4.16 -17.38
N VAL A 321 3.47 4.91 -18.42
CA VAL A 321 3.32 6.38 -18.33
C VAL A 321 2.19 6.74 -17.36
N ALA A 322 1.05 6.07 -17.44
CA ALA A 322 -0.07 6.34 -16.52
C ALA A 322 0.27 5.98 -15.07
N HIS A 323 0.98 4.85 -14.85
CA HIS A 323 1.47 4.47 -13.53
C HIS A 323 2.48 5.49 -13.01
N GLY A 324 3.48 5.85 -13.81
CA GLY A 324 4.48 6.86 -13.44
C GLY A 324 3.83 8.21 -13.09
N GLY A 325 2.87 8.66 -13.89
CA GLY A 325 2.09 9.87 -13.59
C GLY A 325 1.35 9.78 -12.26
N GLY A 326 0.77 8.61 -11.95
CA GLY A 326 0.14 8.35 -10.64
C GLY A 326 1.12 8.43 -9.49
N GLN A 327 2.32 7.85 -9.63
CA GLN A 327 3.35 7.88 -8.59
C GLN A 327 3.92 9.28 -8.35
N ILE A 328 4.06 10.08 -9.42
CA ILE A 328 4.42 11.49 -9.28
C ILE A 328 3.31 12.29 -8.55
N LEU A 329 2.04 12.02 -8.86
CA LEU A 329 0.93 12.62 -8.11
C LEU A 329 0.95 12.20 -6.64
N PHE A 330 1.22 10.92 -6.33
CA PHE A 330 1.34 10.44 -4.96
C PHE A 330 2.37 11.24 -4.18
N ILE A 331 3.61 11.29 -4.67
CA ILE A 331 4.70 11.97 -3.93
C ILE A 331 4.48 13.50 -3.88
N LEU A 332 3.87 14.07 -4.90
CA LEU A 332 3.51 15.49 -4.91
C LEU A 332 2.46 15.81 -3.84
N PHE A 333 1.40 14.99 -3.70
CA PHE A 333 0.41 15.15 -2.64
C PHE A 333 1.04 15.01 -1.25
N VAL A 334 1.90 13.99 -1.05
CA VAL A 334 2.64 13.78 0.19
C VAL A 334 3.49 15.00 0.51
N PHE A 335 4.28 15.47 -0.45
CA PHE A 335 5.16 16.63 -0.28
C PHE A 335 4.37 17.90 0.05
N LEU A 336 3.32 18.22 -0.71
CA LEU A 336 2.47 19.40 -0.45
C LEU A 336 1.79 19.32 0.92
N TYR A 337 1.38 18.13 1.34
CA TYR A 337 0.79 17.94 2.65
C TYR A 337 1.80 18.26 3.77
N TYR A 338 3.01 17.73 3.72
CA TYR A 338 4.01 17.93 4.76
C TYR A 338 4.64 19.33 4.72
N VAL A 339 4.93 19.85 3.54
CA VAL A 339 5.49 21.22 3.40
C VAL A 339 4.54 22.30 3.93
N SER A 340 3.23 22.05 3.91
CA SER A 340 2.25 22.97 4.47
C SER A 340 2.36 23.19 5.98
N TYR A 341 3.09 22.34 6.69
CA TYR A 341 3.42 22.55 8.12
C TYR A 341 4.57 23.57 8.30
N ASP A 342 5.48 23.65 7.34
CA ASP A 342 6.65 24.52 7.41
C ASP A 342 6.43 25.85 6.67
N MET A 343 5.56 25.86 5.66
CA MET A 343 5.34 26.99 4.76
C MET A 343 3.84 27.29 4.58
N THR A 344 3.49 28.55 4.51
CA THR A 344 2.13 29.01 4.16
C THR A 344 1.89 28.85 2.66
N LEU A 345 1.16 27.79 2.25
CA LEU A 345 0.87 27.49 0.85
C LEU A 345 -0.42 28.14 0.32
N GLY A 346 -1.06 29.03 1.08
CA GLY A 346 -2.34 29.63 0.68
C GLY A 346 -3.56 28.70 0.76
N PHE A 347 -3.38 27.43 1.16
CA PHE A 347 -4.42 26.45 1.44
C PHE A 347 -4.04 25.61 2.68
N ARG A 348 -5.05 24.98 3.31
CA ARG A 348 -4.83 24.12 4.46
C ARG A 348 -4.51 22.68 3.99
N ALA A 349 -3.50 22.03 4.57
CA ALA A 349 -3.11 20.65 4.24
C ALA A 349 -4.30 19.67 4.15
N PRO A 350 -5.29 19.66 5.08
CA PRO A 350 -6.42 18.74 5.00
C PRO A 350 -7.27 18.87 3.74
N THR A 351 -7.24 20.02 3.02
CA THR A 351 -7.99 20.17 1.77
C THR A 351 -7.45 19.29 0.63
N LEU A 352 -6.21 18.81 0.74
CA LEU A 352 -5.65 17.88 -0.22
C LEU A 352 -6.32 16.49 -0.16
N LEU A 353 -6.92 16.12 0.98
CA LEU A 353 -7.57 14.82 1.14
C LEU A 353 -8.84 14.69 0.26
N PRO A 354 -9.84 15.59 0.35
CA PRO A 354 -10.99 15.53 -0.56
C PRO A 354 -10.61 15.77 -2.03
N VAL A 355 -9.57 16.54 -2.32
CA VAL A 355 -9.04 16.68 -3.69
C VAL A 355 -8.51 15.36 -4.21
N ALA A 356 -7.72 14.65 -3.43
CA ALA A 356 -7.24 13.30 -3.80
C ALA A 356 -8.40 12.31 -4.00
N ALA A 357 -9.41 12.34 -3.13
CA ALA A 357 -10.61 11.51 -3.28
C ALA A 357 -11.37 11.80 -4.58
N LEU A 358 -11.49 13.07 -4.93
CA LEU A 358 -12.10 13.49 -6.20
C LEU A 358 -11.30 12.96 -7.41
N PHE A 359 -9.96 13.03 -7.38
CA PHE A 359 -9.11 12.44 -8.42
C PHE A 359 -9.35 10.93 -8.57
N VAL A 360 -9.47 10.20 -7.45
CA VAL A 360 -9.77 8.76 -7.46
C VAL A 360 -11.16 8.50 -8.08
N GLY A 361 -12.18 9.24 -7.64
CA GLY A 361 -13.54 9.14 -8.16
C GLY A 361 -13.62 9.42 -9.66
N VAL A 362 -13.05 10.53 -10.11
CA VAL A 362 -13.00 10.92 -11.53
C VAL A 362 -12.24 9.87 -12.35
N GLY A 363 -11.07 9.43 -11.86
CA GLY A 363 -10.28 8.39 -12.52
C GLY A 363 -11.08 7.10 -12.68
N ALA A 364 -11.83 6.69 -11.66
CA ALA A 364 -12.71 5.51 -11.73
C ALA A 364 -13.85 5.70 -12.74
N VAL A 365 -14.52 6.84 -12.75
CA VAL A 365 -15.61 7.15 -13.71
C VAL A 365 -15.09 7.13 -15.14
N VAL A 366 -13.97 7.80 -15.40
CA VAL A 366 -13.40 7.92 -16.75
C VAL A 366 -12.88 6.58 -17.26
N SER A 367 -12.24 5.78 -16.40
CA SER A 367 -11.64 4.51 -16.81
C SER A 367 -12.65 3.37 -16.96
N THR A 368 -13.81 3.38 -16.31
CA THR A 368 -14.78 2.29 -16.36
C THR A 368 -15.66 2.30 -17.61
N ALA A 369 -16.12 1.13 -18.07
CA ALA A 369 -17.04 0.97 -19.18
C ALA A 369 -18.46 0.67 -18.72
N ARG A 370 -19.40 0.78 -19.67
CA ARG A 370 -20.86 0.73 -19.41
C ARG A 370 -21.44 -0.60 -18.95
N ARG A 371 -20.77 -1.71 -18.90
CA ARG A 371 -21.24 -2.96 -18.26
C ARG A 371 -20.10 -3.95 -18.16
N SER A 372 -19.93 -4.51 -16.97
CA SER A 372 -19.13 -5.71 -16.77
C SER A 372 -20.08 -6.86 -16.50
N GLU A 373 -19.92 -7.99 -17.18
CA GLU A 373 -20.58 -9.21 -16.75
C GLU A 373 -20.01 -9.66 -15.40
N PRO A 374 -20.82 -10.26 -14.52
CA PRO A 374 -20.32 -10.72 -13.21
C PRO A 374 -19.36 -11.89 -13.42
N HIS A 375 -18.09 -11.69 -13.08
CA HIS A 375 -17.04 -12.66 -13.31
C HIS A 375 -16.26 -12.89 -12.05
N ALA A 376 -16.73 -13.68 -11.09
CA ALA A 376 -15.82 -14.09 -10.02
C ALA A 376 -16.44 -15.08 -9.04
N ARG A 377 -16.57 -16.31 -9.44
CA ARG A 377 -16.94 -17.40 -8.51
C ARG A 377 -15.83 -17.69 -7.49
N TRP A 378 -14.58 -17.36 -7.80
CA TRP A 378 -13.40 -17.53 -6.94
C TRP A 378 -13.42 -16.62 -5.70
N ALA A 379 -14.04 -15.45 -5.81
CA ALA A 379 -13.87 -14.34 -4.88
C ALA A 379 -14.44 -14.59 -3.47
N SER A 380 -15.45 -15.44 -3.27
CA SER A 380 -16.08 -15.61 -1.95
C SER A 380 -15.23 -16.36 -0.94
N TYR A 381 -14.55 -17.41 -1.36
CA TYR A 381 -13.68 -18.19 -0.49
C TYR A 381 -12.47 -17.35 -0.05
N TRP A 382 -11.85 -16.66 -1.00
CA TRP A 382 -10.68 -15.84 -0.73
C TRP A 382 -10.97 -14.62 0.14
N ALA A 383 -12.15 -14.02 -0.01
CA ALA A 383 -12.57 -12.97 0.92
C ALA A 383 -12.65 -13.49 2.37
N ALA A 384 -13.20 -14.68 2.56
CA ALA A 384 -13.26 -15.29 3.89
C ALA A 384 -11.86 -15.59 4.46
N VAL A 385 -10.96 -16.15 3.63
CA VAL A 385 -9.57 -16.41 4.02
C VAL A 385 -8.84 -15.09 4.33
N ALA A 386 -8.98 -14.07 3.49
CA ALA A 386 -8.36 -12.78 3.71
C ALA A 386 -8.83 -12.12 5.02
N VAL A 387 -10.14 -12.12 5.26
CA VAL A 387 -10.71 -11.60 6.52
C VAL A 387 -10.17 -12.37 7.73
N LEU A 388 -10.11 -13.70 7.65
CA LEU A 388 -9.58 -14.53 8.72
C LEU A 388 -8.09 -14.23 9.00
N VAL A 389 -7.29 -14.12 7.96
CA VAL A 389 -5.86 -13.78 8.09
C VAL A 389 -5.67 -12.39 8.70
N LEU A 390 -6.46 -11.40 8.26
CA LEU A 390 -6.41 -10.03 8.80
C LEU A 390 -6.82 -9.96 10.29
N LEU A 391 -7.67 -10.86 10.76
CA LEU A 391 -8.02 -10.93 12.18
C LEU A 391 -6.94 -11.66 13.00
N ILE A 392 -6.36 -12.72 12.46
CA ILE A 392 -5.36 -13.54 13.17
C ILE A 392 -4.00 -12.86 13.25
N VAL A 393 -3.53 -12.20 12.18
CA VAL A 393 -2.19 -11.63 12.12
C VAL A 393 -1.92 -10.60 13.24
N PRO A 394 -2.74 -9.54 13.43
CA PRO A 394 -2.48 -8.58 14.49
C PRO A 394 -2.61 -9.20 15.87
N LEU A 395 -3.52 -10.16 16.08
CA LEU A 395 -3.65 -10.87 17.34
C LEU A 395 -2.42 -11.71 17.65
N ALA A 396 -1.93 -12.48 16.67
CA ALA A 396 -0.73 -13.31 16.83
C ALA A 396 0.51 -12.46 17.15
N LEU A 397 0.68 -11.34 16.45
CA LEU A 397 1.78 -10.41 16.69
C LEU A 397 1.63 -9.72 18.05
N ALA A 398 0.43 -9.25 18.41
CA ALA A 398 0.20 -8.65 19.73
C ALA A 398 0.52 -9.64 20.86
N LEU A 399 0.16 -10.91 20.73
CA LEU A 399 0.51 -11.95 21.70
C LEU A 399 2.03 -12.24 21.73
N ALA A 400 2.69 -12.22 20.58
CA ALA A 400 4.14 -12.42 20.50
C ALA A 400 4.94 -11.31 21.18
N TRP A 401 4.46 -10.05 21.09
CA TRP A 401 5.13 -8.88 21.66
C TRP A 401 4.59 -8.46 23.04
N ASN A 402 3.50 -9.05 23.52
CA ASN A 402 2.83 -8.62 24.77
C ASN A 402 3.52 -9.10 26.06
N ARG A 403 4.78 -9.45 26.00
CA ARG A 403 5.58 -9.59 27.21
C ARG A 403 6.03 -8.19 27.66
N LEU A 404 5.11 -7.39 28.18
CA LEU A 404 5.43 -6.16 28.88
C LEU A 404 6.16 -6.58 30.17
N GLU A 405 7.45 -6.30 30.26
CA GLU A 405 8.05 -6.06 31.55
C GLU A 405 7.33 -4.82 32.12
N THR A 406 6.46 -5.06 33.09
CA THR A 406 5.91 -3.99 33.90
C THR A 406 7.10 -3.39 34.66
N ILE A 407 7.58 -2.24 34.18
CA ILE A 407 8.52 -1.43 34.95
C ILE A 407 7.76 -1.06 36.23
N GLN A 408 8.10 -1.75 37.33
CA GLN A 408 7.53 -1.39 38.63
C GLN A 408 8.09 -0.02 39.00
N PRO A 409 7.24 0.96 39.31
CA PRO A 409 7.73 2.26 39.79
C PRO A 409 8.61 2.02 41.02
N ASP A 410 9.83 2.53 41.02
CA ASP A 410 10.66 2.50 42.19
C ASP A 410 9.99 3.34 43.31
N PRO A 411 9.47 2.71 44.37
CA PRO A 411 8.74 3.43 45.42
C PRO A 411 9.61 4.42 46.22
N THR A 412 10.92 4.36 46.00
CA THR A 412 11.88 5.28 46.66
C THR A 412 12.15 6.54 45.83
N ASN A 413 11.72 6.56 44.57
CA ASN A 413 11.96 7.69 43.67
C ASN A 413 10.90 8.78 43.86
N ARG A 414 11.22 9.85 44.56
CA ARG A 414 10.35 11.00 44.84
C ARG A 414 10.33 12.06 43.73
N SER A 415 11.07 11.85 42.64
CA SER A 415 11.12 12.79 41.52
C SER A 415 10.42 12.20 40.27
N VAL A 416 9.48 12.94 39.71
CA VAL A 416 8.89 12.64 38.40
C VAL A 416 9.66 13.47 37.39
N ARG A 417 10.35 12.81 36.46
CA ARG A 417 10.91 13.49 35.28
C ARG A 417 9.81 13.47 34.19
N VAL A 418 9.31 14.65 33.87
CA VAL A 418 8.46 14.83 32.69
C VAL A 418 9.39 15.21 31.56
N ILE A 419 9.49 14.34 30.55
CA ILE A 419 10.23 14.61 29.32
C ILE A 419 9.17 14.88 28.25
N ASP A 420 9.10 16.13 27.78
CA ASP A 420 8.37 16.46 26.56
C ASP A 420 9.30 16.15 25.40
N TYR A 421 9.15 14.97 24.80
CA TYR A 421 10.01 14.47 23.75
C TYR A 421 9.23 14.41 22.44
N ASN A 422 9.53 15.33 21.53
CA ASN A 422 9.04 15.24 20.16
C ASN A 422 9.82 14.13 19.47
N LEU A 423 9.21 12.97 19.33
CA LEU A 423 9.86 11.74 18.86
C LEU A 423 10.34 11.78 17.41
N HIS A 424 10.28 12.88 16.66
CA HIS A 424 10.75 12.96 15.26
C HIS A 424 10.70 11.59 14.52
N ASN A 425 9.58 10.88 14.64
CA ASN A 425 9.38 9.48 14.20
C ASN A 425 10.28 8.45 14.92
N GLY A 426 10.82 8.75 16.10
CA GLY A 426 11.68 7.85 16.89
C GLY A 426 13.15 7.90 16.53
N PHE A 427 13.59 8.87 15.73
CA PHE A 427 15.00 9.05 15.40
C PHE A 427 15.67 10.07 16.33
N ASN A 428 16.89 9.74 16.78
CA ASN A 428 17.74 10.67 17.52
C ASN A 428 18.46 11.63 16.56
N THR A 429 19.24 12.58 17.12
CA THR A 429 20.00 13.57 16.37
C THR A 429 21.05 12.99 15.42
N ASP A 430 21.43 11.72 15.59
CA ASP A 430 22.33 11.01 14.70
C ASP A 430 21.59 10.24 13.60
N GLY A 431 20.26 10.38 13.51
CA GLY A 431 19.41 9.71 12.54
C GLY A 431 19.22 8.21 12.82
N ARG A 432 19.50 7.75 14.05
CA ARG A 432 19.26 6.37 14.49
C ARG A 432 17.96 6.28 15.25
N LEU A 433 17.23 5.17 15.07
CA LEU A 433 16.09 4.90 15.93
C LEU A 433 16.57 4.73 17.37
N ASP A 434 16.06 5.57 18.23
CA ASP A 434 16.39 5.59 19.66
C ASP A 434 15.09 5.75 20.44
N MET A 435 14.63 4.66 21.03
CA MET A 435 13.38 4.58 21.77
C MET A 435 13.62 4.31 23.26
N GLU A 436 14.88 4.40 23.73
CA GLU A 436 15.25 4.20 25.14
C GLU A 436 15.03 5.43 26.02
#